data_12a2f7f4edc45eefa822f71b377f2ff8
#
_entry.id   12a2f7f4edc45eefa822f71b377f2ff8
#
_cell.length_a   1.000
_cell.length_b   1.000
_cell.length_c   1.000
_cell.angle_alpha   90.00
_cell.angle_beta   90.00
_cell.angle_gamma   90.00
#
_symmetry.space_group_name_H-M   'P 1'
#
loop_
_entity.id
_entity.type
_entity.pdbx_description
1 polymer ?
#
loop_
_entity_poly.entity_id
_entity_poly.type
_entity_poly.pdbx_seq_one_letter_code
_entity_poly.pdbx_strand_id
1 'polypeptide(L)'
;MVLLSPLSIFSLSSLLNLPKQDIDQAVEDLHAILNIPEDQNHSLRLHHPSFRDFLLNKERCGDSNFLVDEKQAHQTLAFDCIKLMSTFLKQDICGQKAPGTLVTDVGIRVENYLPPEVRYACIYWVQHLQKGGIQLQDNDQVYQFLQVHLLHWLEALSWIGKISEGIIAISSLESYILVSQSSFREFLLITTKG
;
A
#
# COMPACT_ATOMS: atom_id res chain seq x y z
N MET A 1 -12.09 3.51 4.37
CA MET A 1 -12.21 4.95 4.66
C MET A 1 -10.90 5.72 4.47
N VAL A 2 -9.76 5.17 4.86
CA VAL A 2 -8.42 5.79 4.72
C VAL A 2 -7.63 5.29 3.51
N LEU A 3 -8.21 4.43 2.69
CA LEU A 3 -7.58 3.99 1.45
C LEU A 3 -7.35 5.17 0.49
N LEU A 4 -6.20 5.15 -0.18
CA LEU A 4 -5.79 6.17 -1.16
C LEU A 4 -6.30 5.89 -2.58
N SER A 5 -6.73 4.65 -2.81
CA SER A 5 -7.42 4.23 -4.04
C SER A 5 -8.43 3.13 -3.68
N PRO A 6 -9.58 3.07 -4.36
CA PRO A 6 -10.58 2.05 -4.11
C PRO A 6 -10.08 0.63 -4.41
N LEU A 7 -10.43 -0.33 -3.55
CA LEU A 7 -10.14 -1.75 -3.72
C LEU A 7 -11.44 -2.56 -3.67
N SER A 8 -11.42 -3.75 -4.27
CA SER A 8 -12.50 -4.73 -4.16
C SER A 8 -12.47 -5.42 -2.79
N ILE A 9 -13.56 -6.10 -2.44
CA ILE A 9 -13.64 -6.90 -1.20
C ILE A 9 -12.54 -7.96 -1.19
N PHE A 10 -12.30 -8.61 -2.32
CA PHE A 10 -11.25 -9.62 -2.46
C PHE A 10 -9.86 -9.03 -2.21
N SER A 11 -9.56 -7.90 -2.85
CA SER A 11 -8.28 -7.21 -2.66
C SER A 11 -8.08 -6.69 -1.24
N LEU A 12 -9.15 -6.25 -0.57
CA LEU A 12 -9.10 -5.86 0.84
C LEU A 12 -8.81 -7.04 1.76
N SER A 13 -9.46 -8.19 1.53
CA SER A 13 -9.20 -9.43 2.26
C SER A 13 -7.72 -9.82 2.18
N SER A 14 -7.14 -9.77 0.98
CA SER A 14 -5.73 -10.08 0.76
C SER A 14 -4.81 -9.05 1.42
N LEU A 15 -5.09 -7.75 1.26
CA LEU A 15 -4.27 -6.67 1.80
C LEU A 15 -4.24 -6.68 3.33
N LEU A 16 -5.42 -6.83 3.97
CA LEU A 16 -5.56 -6.80 5.43
C LEU A 16 -5.28 -8.16 6.07
N ASN A 17 -5.05 -9.20 5.27
CA ASN A 17 -4.91 -10.58 5.72
C ASN A 17 -6.08 -11.02 6.63
N LEU A 18 -7.30 -10.66 6.24
CA LEU A 18 -8.53 -11.01 6.93
C LEU A 18 -9.35 -11.99 6.08
N PRO A 19 -10.10 -12.92 6.70
CA PRO A 19 -11.06 -13.73 5.99
C PRO A 19 -12.06 -12.87 5.22
N LYS A 20 -12.36 -13.25 3.98
CA LYS A 20 -13.31 -12.50 3.15
C LYS A 20 -14.67 -12.36 3.83
N GLN A 21 -15.14 -13.40 4.54
CA GLN A 21 -16.40 -13.39 5.28
C GLN A 21 -16.48 -12.27 6.33
N ASP A 22 -15.35 -11.96 7.00
CA ASP A 22 -15.31 -10.90 8.00
C ASP A 22 -15.50 -9.53 7.34
N ILE A 23 -14.95 -9.34 6.13
CA ILE A 23 -15.13 -8.10 5.36
C ILE A 23 -16.55 -8.03 4.80
N ASP A 24 -17.07 -9.13 4.23
CA ASP A 24 -18.45 -9.18 3.74
C ASP A 24 -19.43 -8.80 4.86
N GLN A 25 -19.27 -9.37 6.06
CA GLN A 25 -20.09 -9.07 7.22
C GLN A 25 -19.93 -7.60 7.65
N ALA A 26 -18.72 -7.06 7.68
CA ALA A 26 -18.46 -5.68 8.07
C ALA A 26 -19.07 -4.66 7.10
N VAL A 27 -19.23 -4.99 5.82
CA VAL A 27 -19.81 -4.08 4.82
C VAL A 27 -21.29 -4.32 4.56
N GLU A 28 -21.85 -5.46 5.00
CA GLU A 28 -23.25 -5.85 4.75
C GLU A 28 -24.23 -4.79 5.25
N ASP A 29 -24.00 -4.23 6.43
CA ASP A 29 -24.85 -3.18 7.02
C ASP A 29 -24.56 -1.77 6.46
N LEU A 30 -23.56 -1.64 5.59
CA LEU A 30 -23.09 -0.34 5.08
C LEU A 30 -23.61 0.02 3.69
N HIS A 31 -24.61 -0.70 3.15
CA HIS A 31 -25.18 -0.43 1.82
C HIS A 31 -25.72 1.00 1.65
N ALA A 32 -26.19 1.62 2.73
CA ALA A 32 -26.65 3.00 2.70
C ALA A 32 -25.51 4.01 2.47
N ILE A 33 -24.26 3.59 2.67
CA ILE A 33 -23.08 4.46 2.71
C ILE A 33 -22.06 4.05 1.63
N LEU A 34 -22.00 2.75 1.35
CA LEU A 34 -21.09 2.14 0.39
C LEU A 34 -21.84 1.64 -0.84
N ASN A 35 -21.32 1.95 -1.99
CA ASN A 35 -21.67 1.24 -3.20
C ASN A 35 -20.91 -0.09 -3.19
N ILE A 36 -21.63 -1.17 -2.94
CA ILE A 36 -21.12 -2.54 -2.90
C ILE A 36 -21.55 -3.20 -4.21
N PRO A 37 -20.61 -3.41 -5.17
CA PRO A 37 -20.94 -4.01 -6.45
C PRO A 37 -21.34 -5.49 -6.28
N GLU A 38 -22.26 -5.98 -7.10
CA GLU A 38 -22.61 -7.41 -7.18
C GLU A 38 -21.41 -8.27 -7.57
N ASP A 39 -20.60 -7.78 -8.53
CA ASP A 39 -19.32 -8.40 -8.87
C ASP A 39 -18.26 -7.97 -7.86
N GLN A 40 -17.82 -8.91 -7.04
CA GLN A 40 -16.86 -8.73 -5.96
C GLN A 40 -15.44 -8.33 -6.42
N ASN A 41 -15.17 -8.37 -7.73
CA ASN A 41 -13.91 -7.87 -8.30
C ASN A 41 -13.96 -6.35 -8.50
N HIS A 42 -15.15 -5.74 -8.46
CA HIS A 42 -15.26 -4.30 -8.55
C HIS A 42 -14.98 -3.62 -7.21
N SER A 43 -14.40 -2.43 -7.30
CA SER A 43 -13.98 -1.67 -6.12
C SER A 43 -15.15 -1.10 -5.33
N LEU A 44 -15.05 -1.21 -4.00
CA LEU A 44 -15.94 -0.52 -3.07
C LEU A 44 -15.75 1.00 -3.17
N ARG A 45 -16.86 1.74 -3.14
CA ARG A 45 -16.83 3.20 -3.16
C ARG A 45 -17.83 3.78 -2.16
N LEU A 46 -17.46 4.90 -1.55
CA LEU A 46 -18.43 5.69 -0.77
C LEU A 46 -19.45 6.33 -1.71
N HIS A 47 -20.72 6.32 -1.35
CA HIS A 47 -21.74 7.10 -2.06
C HIS A 47 -21.45 8.59 -1.97
N HIS A 48 -20.98 9.06 -0.81
CA HIS A 48 -20.65 10.46 -0.60
C HIS A 48 -19.40 10.62 0.29
N PRO A 49 -18.47 11.52 -0.04
CA PRO A 49 -17.24 11.72 0.73
C PRO A 49 -17.49 12.27 2.14
N SER A 50 -18.59 12.98 2.38
CA SER A 50 -18.92 13.56 3.70
C SER A 50 -19.01 12.52 4.82
N PHE A 51 -19.28 11.26 4.50
CA PHE A 51 -19.29 10.20 5.50
C PHE A 51 -17.88 9.90 6.03
N ARG A 52 -16.89 9.91 5.14
CA ARG A 52 -15.48 9.84 5.55
C ARG A 52 -15.14 10.99 6.50
N ASP A 53 -15.51 12.22 6.10
CA ASP A 53 -15.23 13.43 6.90
C ASP A 53 -15.93 13.39 8.26
N PHE A 54 -17.11 12.79 8.32
CA PHE A 54 -17.84 12.57 9.58
C PHE A 54 -17.07 11.62 10.51
N LEU A 55 -16.66 10.45 10.02
CA LEU A 55 -15.96 9.44 10.84
C LEU A 55 -14.57 9.86 11.31
N LEU A 56 -13.91 10.76 10.58
CA LEU A 56 -12.60 11.28 10.93
C LEU A 56 -12.65 12.52 11.83
N ASN A 57 -13.83 13.14 11.99
CA ASN A 57 -13.98 14.37 12.75
C ASN A 57 -14.56 14.09 14.15
N LYS A 58 -13.71 14.22 15.19
CA LYS A 58 -14.08 13.97 16.58
C LYS A 58 -15.24 14.84 17.09
N GLU A 59 -15.36 16.08 16.59
CA GLU A 59 -16.43 17.00 17.01
C GLU A 59 -17.79 16.63 16.39
N ARG A 60 -17.78 16.04 15.19
CA ARG A 60 -18.98 15.61 14.47
C ARG A 60 -19.40 14.18 14.81
N CYS A 61 -18.42 13.27 14.98
CA CYS A 61 -18.65 11.90 15.38
C CYS A 61 -18.69 11.83 16.91
N GLY A 62 -19.88 12.09 17.48
CA GLY A 62 -20.06 12.14 18.94
C GLY A 62 -19.92 10.79 19.64
N ASP A 63 -19.93 9.67 18.91
CA ASP A 63 -19.76 8.33 19.44
C ASP A 63 -18.35 7.82 19.13
N SER A 64 -17.58 7.55 20.20
CA SER A 64 -16.21 7.06 20.10
C SER A 64 -16.09 5.67 19.41
N ASN A 65 -17.18 4.90 19.38
CA ASN A 65 -17.18 3.59 18.72
C ASN A 65 -17.13 3.70 17.18
N PHE A 66 -17.55 4.83 16.62
CA PHE A 66 -17.51 5.09 15.18
C PHE A 66 -16.36 6.00 14.76
N LEU A 67 -15.69 6.63 15.72
CA LEU A 67 -14.56 7.51 15.42
C LEU A 67 -13.37 6.69 14.92
N VAL A 68 -12.89 7.02 13.73
CA VAL A 68 -11.71 6.40 13.15
C VAL A 68 -10.47 7.21 13.49
N ASP A 69 -9.50 6.61 14.16
CA ASP A 69 -8.15 7.17 14.28
C ASP A 69 -7.43 7.03 12.92
N GLU A 70 -7.46 8.11 12.14
CA GLU A 70 -6.86 8.15 10.79
C GLU A 70 -5.37 7.81 10.84
N LYS A 71 -4.67 8.29 11.86
CA LYS A 71 -3.23 8.07 12.01
C LYS A 71 -2.91 6.60 12.25
N GLN A 72 -3.61 5.98 13.20
CA GLN A 72 -3.46 4.55 13.50
C GLN A 72 -3.87 3.67 12.31
N ALA A 73 -4.96 4.01 11.63
CA ALA A 73 -5.40 3.27 10.45
C ALA A 73 -4.36 3.32 9.31
N HIS A 74 -3.72 4.46 9.10
CA HIS A 74 -2.63 4.57 8.13
C HIS A 74 -1.39 3.77 8.55
N GLN A 75 -1.05 3.74 9.85
CA GLN A 75 0.05 2.91 10.37
C GLN A 75 -0.20 1.42 10.09
N THR A 76 -1.38 0.93 10.41
CA THR A 76 -1.78 -0.46 10.16
C THR A 76 -1.68 -0.79 8.65
N LEU A 77 -2.26 0.05 7.79
CA LEU A 77 -2.20 -0.15 6.34
C LEU A 77 -0.78 -0.14 5.78
N ALA A 78 0.11 0.70 6.31
CA ALA A 78 1.51 0.71 5.89
C ALA A 78 2.18 -0.65 6.15
N PHE A 79 2.00 -1.20 7.34
CA PHE A 79 2.58 -2.50 7.71
C PHE A 79 1.92 -3.68 6.99
N ASP A 80 0.61 -3.63 6.75
CA ASP A 80 -0.09 -4.65 5.96
C ASP A 80 0.40 -4.64 4.50
N CYS A 81 0.62 -3.46 3.91
CA CYS A 81 1.25 -3.33 2.59
C CYS A 81 2.65 -3.96 2.57
N ILE A 82 3.50 -3.65 3.55
CA ILE A 82 4.87 -4.20 3.65
C ILE A 82 4.82 -5.72 3.79
N LYS A 83 3.94 -6.23 4.66
CA LYS A 83 3.77 -7.68 4.87
C LYS A 83 3.31 -8.37 3.58
N LEU A 84 2.33 -7.81 2.88
CA LEU A 84 1.87 -8.35 1.61
C LEU A 84 3.00 -8.36 0.57
N MET A 85 3.70 -7.25 0.40
CA MET A 85 4.82 -7.14 -0.53
C MET A 85 5.96 -8.11 -0.18
N SER A 86 6.29 -8.28 1.09
CA SER A 86 7.35 -9.21 1.54
C SER A 86 7.05 -10.67 1.20
N THR A 87 5.77 -11.05 1.14
CA THR A 87 5.37 -12.40 0.76
C THR A 87 5.24 -12.59 -0.75
N PHE A 88 4.98 -11.51 -1.48
CA PHE A 88 4.61 -11.58 -2.89
C PHE A 88 5.75 -11.21 -3.84
N LEU A 89 6.53 -10.19 -3.50
CA LEU A 89 7.57 -9.67 -4.38
C LEU A 89 8.79 -10.59 -4.41
N LYS A 90 9.29 -10.82 -5.61
CA LYS A 90 10.46 -11.64 -5.89
C LYS A 90 11.16 -11.15 -7.15
N GLN A 91 12.39 -11.55 -7.36
CA GLN A 91 13.12 -11.32 -8.60
C GLN A 91 12.39 -11.93 -9.79
N ASP A 92 12.39 -11.23 -10.91
CA ASP A 92 11.78 -11.66 -12.19
C ASP A 92 10.31 -12.05 -12.01
N ILE A 93 9.52 -11.16 -11.36
CA ILE A 93 8.14 -11.44 -10.98
C ILE A 93 7.24 -11.77 -12.19
N CYS A 94 7.56 -11.24 -13.37
CA CYS A 94 6.85 -11.51 -14.62
C CYS A 94 7.48 -12.65 -15.45
N GLY A 95 8.55 -13.29 -14.98
CA GLY A 95 9.17 -14.47 -15.61
C GLY A 95 9.84 -14.20 -16.95
N GLN A 96 10.35 -12.98 -17.19
CA GLN A 96 10.88 -12.59 -18.51
C GLN A 96 12.36 -12.94 -18.74
N LYS A 97 13.12 -13.19 -17.68
CA LYS A 97 14.54 -13.61 -17.71
C LYS A 97 15.50 -12.68 -18.47
N ALA A 98 15.02 -11.63 -19.11
CA ALA A 98 15.81 -10.71 -19.91
C ALA A 98 15.73 -9.29 -19.33
N PRO A 99 16.84 -8.72 -18.85
CA PRO A 99 16.88 -7.33 -18.42
C PRO A 99 16.52 -6.36 -19.57
N GLY A 100 15.75 -5.31 -19.25
CA GLY A 100 15.40 -4.29 -20.24
C GLY A 100 14.23 -4.61 -21.16
N THR A 101 13.53 -5.72 -20.93
CA THR A 101 12.30 -6.04 -21.67
C THR A 101 11.20 -5.02 -21.36
N LEU A 102 10.61 -4.40 -22.39
CA LEU A 102 9.51 -3.46 -22.23
C LEU A 102 8.18 -4.21 -22.12
N VAL A 103 7.27 -3.71 -21.29
CA VAL A 103 5.90 -4.24 -21.13
C VAL A 103 5.17 -4.29 -22.47
N THR A 104 5.39 -3.30 -23.33
CA THR A 104 4.79 -3.19 -24.67
C THR A 104 5.25 -4.29 -25.64
N ASP A 105 6.46 -4.83 -25.44
CA ASP A 105 7.08 -5.76 -26.39
C ASP A 105 6.63 -7.20 -26.19
N VAL A 106 6.08 -7.53 -25.02
CA VAL A 106 5.84 -8.92 -24.61
C VAL A 106 4.36 -9.26 -24.49
N GLY A 107 3.45 -8.29 -24.62
CA GLY A 107 2.00 -8.52 -24.49
C GLY A 107 1.60 -9.10 -23.12
N ILE A 108 2.44 -8.91 -22.11
CA ILE A 108 2.21 -9.43 -20.77
C ILE A 108 1.06 -8.66 -20.13
N ARG A 109 0.10 -9.40 -19.63
CA ARG A 109 -0.91 -8.85 -18.73
C ARG A 109 -0.31 -8.79 -17.33
N VAL A 110 0.20 -7.62 -16.95
CA VAL A 110 0.80 -7.35 -15.64
C VAL A 110 -0.15 -7.74 -14.50
N GLU A 111 -1.45 -7.62 -14.73
CA GLU A 111 -2.51 -8.02 -13.80
C GLU A 111 -2.42 -9.49 -13.35
N ASN A 112 -1.91 -10.36 -14.21
CA ASN A 112 -1.78 -11.79 -13.88
C ASN A 112 -0.65 -12.06 -12.88
N TYR A 113 0.32 -11.17 -12.79
CA TYR A 113 1.50 -11.28 -11.94
C TYR A 113 1.48 -10.34 -10.75
N LEU A 114 0.83 -9.18 -10.91
CA LEU A 114 0.70 -8.14 -9.90
C LEU A 114 -0.79 -7.81 -9.70
N PRO A 115 -1.50 -8.56 -8.83
CA PRO A 115 -2.90 -8.32 -8.56
C PRO A 115 -3.14 -6.93 -7.94
N PRO A 116 -4.38 -6.42 -7.96
CA PRO A 116 -4.71 -5.04 -7.58
C PRO A 116 -4.22 -4.63 -6.19
N GLU A 117 -4.32 -5.52 -5.20
CA GLU A 117 -3.84 -5.27 -3.83
C GLU A 117 -2.33 -5.13 -3.76
N VAL A 118 -1.56 -5.91 -4.53
CA VAL A 118 -0.10 -5.81 -4.58
C VAL A 118 0.30 -4.51 -5.28
N ARG A 119 -0.36 -4.14 -6.39
CA ARG A 119 -0.14 -2.85 -7.06
C ARG A 119 -0.46 -1.68 -6.14
N TYR A 120 -1.56 -1.77 -5.39
CA TYR A 120 -1.91 -0.79 -4.37
C TYR A 120 -0.79 -0.65 -3.33
N ALA A 121 -0.35 -1.78 -2.77
CA ALA A 121 0.72 -1.80 -1.77
C ALA A 121 2.00 -1.16 -2.32
N CYS A 122 2.45 -1.55 -3.52
CA CYS A 122 3.65 -0.98 -4.15
C CYS A 122 3.60 0.54 -4.32
N ILE A 123 2.42 1.11 -4.60
CA ILE A 123 2.27 2.54 -4.88
C ILE A 123 2.11 3.36 -3.58
N TYR A 124 1.36 2.85 -2.59
CA TYR A 124 0.82 3.69 -1.52
C TYR A 124 1.43 3.45 -0.12
N TRP A 125 2.23 2.41 0.10
CA TRP A 125 2.76 2.08 1.43
C TRP A 125 3.55 3.23 2.08
N VAL A 126 4.39 3.94 1.30
CA VAL A 126 5.15 5.09 1.82
C VAL A 126 4.23 6.25 2.20
N GLN A 127 3.19 6.52 1.41
CA GLN A 127 2.21 7.55 1.76
C GLN A 127 1.44 7.20 3.03
N HIS A 128 1.16 5.91 3.26
CA HIS A 128 0.57 5.44 4.50
C HIS A 128 1.52 5.62 5.69
N LEU A 129 2.82 5.32 5.55
CA LEU A 129 3.83 5.61 6.58
C LEU A 129 3.83 7.10 6.96
N GLN A 130 3.83 7.97 5.96
CA GLN A 130 3.84 9.42 6.15
C GLN A 130 2.60 9.91 6.90
N LYS A 131 1.41 9.52 6.44
CA LYS A 131 0.14 9.89 7.07
C LYS A 131 -0.02 9.28 8.46
N GLY A 132 0.56 8.11 8.69
CA GLY A 132 0.64 7.46 10.00
C GLY A 132 1.62 8.13 10.96
N GLY A 133 2.50 9.01 10.45
CA GLY A 133 3.50 9.72 11.26
C GLY A 133 4.51 8.76 11.91
N ILE A 134 4.86 7.67 11.21
CA ILE A 134 5.83 6.68 11.70
C ILE A 134 7.23 7.25 11.56
N GLN A 135 8.01 7.18 12.64
CA GLN A 135 9.43 7.49 12.62
C GLN A 135 10.21 6.22 12.30
N LEU A 136 11.05 6.28 11.27
CA LEU A 136 11.84 5.16 10.82
C LEU A 136 13.09 4.98 11.67
N GLN A 137 13.42 3.73 11.99
CA GLN A 137 14.55 3.35 12.83
C GLN A 137 15.37 2.24 12.16
N ASP A 138 16.64 2.15 12.56
CA ASP A 138 17.51 1.04 12.16
C ASP A 138 16.90 -0.29 12.63
N ASN A 139 16.93 -1.28 11.73
CA ASN A 139 16.40 -2.63 11.96
C ASN A 139 14.88 -2.72 12.20
N ASP A 140 14.11 -1.67 11.92
CA ASP A 140 12.65 -1.79 11.90
C ASP A 140 12.15 -2.60 10.70
N GLN A 141 10.85 -2.85 10.66
CA GLN A 141 10.23 -3.63 9.58
C GLN A 141 10.40 -2.98 8.20
N VAL A 142 10.42 -1.65 8.13
CA VAL A 142 10.63 -0.89 6.88
C VAL A 142 12.04 -1.11 6.38
N TYR A 143 13.04 -0.98 7.27
CA TYR A 143 14.43 -1.20 6.95
C TYR A 143 14.68 -2.63 6.47
N GLN A 144 14.16 -3.64 7.19
CA GLN A 144 14.28 -5.05 6.81
C GLN A 144 13.64 -5.34 5.45
N PHE A 145 12.45 -4.78 5.20
CA PHE A 145 11.79 -4.90 3.90
C PHE A 145 12.64 -4.34 2.77
N LEU A 146 13.16 -3.13 2.93
CA LEU A 146 13.98 -2.50 1.89
C LEU A 146 15.31 -3.24 1.65
N GLN A 147 15.94 -3.76 2.69
CA GLN A 147 17.18 -4.55 2.51
C GLN A 147 16.97 -5.77 1.61
N VAL A 148 15.82 -6.41 1.69
CA VAL A 148 15.54 -7.66 0.94
C VAL A 148 14.81 -7.38 -0.37
N HIS A 149 13.87 -6.44 -0.37
CA HIS A 149 12.88 -6.30 -1.44
C HIS A 149 12.96 -4.98 -2.23
N LEU A 150 13.93 -4.10 -1.96
CA LEU A 150 14.00 -2.81 -2.67
C LEU A 150 14.03 -2.99 -4.20
N LEU A 151 14.89 -3.86 -4.71
CA LEU A 151 14.99 -4.09 -6.15
C LEU A 151 13.74 -4.79 -6.72
N HIS A 152 13.16 -5.72 -5.98
CA HIS A 152 11.89 -6.37 -6.36
C HIS A 152 10.73 -5.38 -6.41
N TRP A 153 10.70 -4.44 -5.47
CA TRP A 153 9.71 -3.37 -5.45
C TRP A 153 9.88 -2.40 -6.62
N LEU A 154 11.12 -1.98 -6.94
CA LEU A 154 11.39 -1.13 -8.11
C LEU A 154 11.07 -1.85 -9.42
N GLU A 155 11.37 -3.15 -9.52
CA GLU A 155 10.96 -3.98 -10.65
C GLU A 155 9.44 -4.00 -10.80
N ALA A 156 8.69 -4.27 -9.73
CA ALA A 156 7.23 -4.24 -9.75
C ALA A 156 6.69 -2.87 -10.17
N LEU A 157 7.23 -1.76 -9.64
CA LEU A 157 6.86 -0.41 -10.04
C LEU A 157 7.14 -0.13 -11.52
N SER A 158 8.24 -0.65 -12.06
CA SER A 158 8.57 -0.55 -13.49
C SER A 158 7.51 -1.24 -14.33
N TRP A 159 7.12 -2.47 -13.97
CA TRP A 159 6.09 -3.23 -14.68
C TRP A 159 4.71 -2.56 -14.68
N ILE A 160 4.32 -1.87 -13.61
CA ILE A 160 3.07 -1.11 -13.53
C ILE A 160 3.19 0.32 -14.05
N GLY A 161 4.35 0.71 -14.60
CA GLY A 161 4.57 2.06 -15.15
C GLY A 161 4.62 3.17 -14.10
N LYS A 162 5.04 2.84 -12.86
CA LYS A 162 5.02 3.73 -11.68
C LYS A 162 6.41 3.95 -11.05
N ILE A 163 7.46 3.81 -11.86
CA ILE A 163 8.84 3.96 -11.35
C ILE A 163 9.12 5.37 -10.81
N SER A 164 8.53 6.39 -11.41
CA SER A 164 8.68 7.78 -10.94
C SER A 164 8.13 7.98 -9.53
N GLU A 165 6.99 7.36 -9.22
CA GLU A 165 6.40 7.35 -7.88
C GLU A 165 7.31 6.65 -6.88
N GLY A 166 8.01 5.59 -7.31
CA GLY A 166 9.03 4.91 -6.49
C GLY A 166 10.20 5.82 -6.13
N ILE A 167 10.72 6.57 -7.08
CA ILE A 167 11.80 7.54 -6.85
C ILE A 167 11.37 8.60 -5.84
N ILE A 168 10.17 9.15 -6.00
CA ILE A 168 9.60 10.14 -5.07
C ILE A 168 9.43 9.51 -3.68
N ALA A 169 8.96 8.27 -3.60
CA ALA A 169 8.78 7.56 -2.34
C ALA A 169 10.10 7.35 -1.60
N ILE A 170 11.18 6.96 -2.29
CA ILE A 170 12.52 6.81 -1.70
C ILE A 170 13.02 8.15 -1.16
N SER A 171 12.94 9.23 -1.96
CA SER A 171 13.33 10.56 -1.50
C SER A 171 12.53 11.03 -0.28
N SER A 172 11.26 10.64 -0.21
CA SER A 172 10.42 10.91 0.95
C SER A 172 10.87 10.12 2.17
N LEU A 173 11.21 8.83 2.02
CA LEU A 173 11.72 8.00 3.13
C LEU A 173 12.98 8.59 3.76
N GLU A 174 13.90 9.13 2.96
CA GLU A 174 15.12 9.77 3.46
C GLU A 174 14.81 10.91 4.45
N SER A 175 13.71 11.64 4.25
CA SER A 175 13.29 12.73 5.13
C SER A 175 12.71 12.27 6.48
N TYR A 176 12.28 11.02 6.57
CA TYR A 176 11.69 10.43 7.78
C TYR A 176 12.71 9.68 8.65
N ILE A 177 13.93 9.51 8.16
CA ILE A 177 14.98 8.84 8.92
C ILE A 177 15.57 9.86 9.90
N LEU A 178 15.60 9.50 11.19
CA LEU A 178 16.22 10.32 12.22
C LEU A 178 17.71 10.48 11.93
N VAL A 179 18.26 11.66 12.22
CA VAL A 179 19.68 11.98 12.00
C VAL A 179 20.62 11.02 12.73
N SER A 180 20.16 10.42 13.84
CA SER A 180 20.89 9.41 14.61
C SER A 180 20.90 8.00 13.99
N GLN A 181 20.10 7.76 12.95
CA GLN A 181 19.96 6.45 12.30
C GLN A 181 20.87 6.38 11.06
N SER A 182 22.17 6.23 11.30
CA SER A 182 23.18 6.31 10.23
C SER A 182 23.12 5.13 9.26
N SER A 183 22.86 3.92 9.74
CA SER A 183 22.90 2.70 8.92
C SER A 183 21.80 2.68 7.87
N PHE A 184 20.58 3.08 8.24
CA PHE A 184 19.45 3.14 7.31
C PHE A 184 19.67 4.24 6.24
N ARG A 185 20.15 5.39 6.67
CA ARG A 185 20.43 6.51 5.76
C ARG A 185 21.53 6.17 4.77
N GLU A 186 22.64 5.56 5.22
CA GLU A 186 23.72 5.12 4.35
C GLU A 186 23.23 4.09 3.32
N PHE A 187 22.42 3.12 3.75
CA PHE A 187 21.82 2.13 2.86
C PHE A 187 21.01 2.79 1.72
N LEU A 188 20.12 3.72 2.03
CA LEU A 188 19.33 4.41 1.01
C LEU A 188 20.20 5.25 0.09
N LEU A 189 21.19 5.98 0.62
CA LEU A 189 22.09 6.80 -0.18
C LEU A 189 22.96 6.01 -1.15
N ILE A 190 23.41 4.82 -0.77
CA ILE A 190 24.18 3.94 -1.66
C ILE A 190 23.31 3.42 -2.80
N THR A 191 22.07 3.04 -2.49
CA THR A 191 21.13 2.46 -3.48
C THR A 191 20.52 3.48 -4.44
N THR A 192 20.51 4.77 -4.07
CA THR A 192 19.93 5.82 -4.93
C THR A 192 20.97 6.56 -5.78
N LYS A 193 22.26 6.41 -5.49
CA LYS A 193 23.37 7.10 -6.21
C LYS A 193 24.15 6.20 -7.14
N GLY A 194 23.90 4.90 -7.15
CA GLY A 194 24.48 3.90 -8.05
C GLY A 194 23.60 3.64 -9.25
#